data_a56275f3318dc5b7529245dc4cce0c0d
#
_entry.id   a56275f3318dc5b7529245dc4cce0c0d
#
_cell.length_a   1.000
_cell.length_b   1.000
_cell.length_c   1.000
_cell.angle_alpha   90.00
_cell.angle_beta   90.00
_cell.angle_gamma   90.00
#
_symmetry.space_group_name_H-M   'P 1'
#
loop_
_entity.id
_entity.type
_entity.pdbx_description
1 polymer ?
#
loop_
_entity_poly.entity_id
_entity_poly.type
_entity_poly.pdbx_seq_one_letter_code
_entity_poly.pdbx_strand_id
1 'polypeptide(L)'
;MGFSFVTEIPSPDVIRERLPLAPELAARKKERDEEIKKIITGESDKLLVIVGPCSADNEEAVVDYVSRLVKVQEKTKDRLVIVPRVYTNKPRTTGEGYMGMIHQPDPEKKPD
;
A
#
# COMPACT_ATOMS: atom_id res chain seq x y z
N MET A 1 -27.74 -2.72 -24.82
CA MET A 1 -26.73 -2.86 -23.76
C MET A 1 -26.78 -1.62 -22.88
N GLY A 2 -26.86 -1.81 -21.59
CA GLY A 2 -26.84 -0.74 -20.61
C GLY A 2 -25.73 -0.96 -19.58
N PHE A 3 -25.38 0.08 -18.86
CA PHE A 3 -24.54 -0.01 -17.68
C PHE A 3 -25.38 0.47 -16.46
N SER A 4 -25.03 -0.03 -15.31
CA SER A 4 -25.65 0.42 -14.05
C SER A 4 -24.55 0.89 -13.10
N PHE A 5 -24.85 1.96 -12.34
CA PHE A 5 -23.99 2.40 -11.26
C PHE A 5 -24.21 1.49 -10.05
N VAL A 6 -23.17 0.87 -9.57
CA VAL A 6 -23.22 -0.01 -8.39
C VAL A 6 -23.05 0.80 -7.12
N THR A 7 -22.13 1.76 -7.12
CA THR A 7 -21.88 2.65 -5.97
C THR A 7 -21.17 3.91 -6.44
N GLU A 8 -21.33 4.97 -5.65
CA GLU A 8 -20.57 6.21 -5.84
C GLU A 8 -19.21 6.10 -5.09
N ILE A 9 -18.14 6.36 -5.80
CA ILE A 9 -16.80 6.39 -5.20
C ILE A 9 -16.62 7.76 -4.55
N PRO A 10 -16.32 7.83 -3.24
CA PRO A 10 -16.08 9.10 -2.57
C PRO A 10 -14.85 9.83 -3.15
N SER A 11 -14.93 11.15 -3.22
CA SER A 11 -13.79 11.96 -3.66
C SER A 11 -12.58 11.82 -2.73
N PRO A 12 -11.35 12.08 -3.20
CA PRO A 12 -10.16 12.07 -2.35
C PRO A 12 -10.26 12.97 -1.13
N ASP A 13 -10.95 14.10 -1.24
CA ASP A 13 -11.12 15.03 -0.11
C ASP A 13 -12.02 14.44 0.97
N VAL A 14 -13.12 13.79 0.59
CA VAL A 14 -13.98 13.05 1.53
C VAL A 14 -13.20 11.95 2.26
N ILE A 15 -12.30 11.23 1.57
CA ILE A 15 -11.45 10.21 2.19
C ILE A 15 -10.47 10.84 3.17
N ARG A 16 -9.84 11.97 2.82
CA ARG A 16 -8.92 12.69 3.73
C ARG A 16 -9.62 13.20 4.98
N GLU A 17 -10.87 13.64 4.86
CA GLU A 17 -11.68 14.06 6.00
C GLU A 17 -12.06 12.89 6.91
N ARG A 18 -12.40 11.73 6.34
CA ARG A 18 -12.74 10.51 7.11
C ARG A 18 -11.52 9.86 7.76
N LEU A 19 -10.37 9.92 7.11
CA LEU A 19 -9.11 9.31 7.53
C LEU A 19 -8.01 10.38 7.59
N PRO A 20 -8.09 11.34 8.52
CA PRO A 20 -7.08 12.38 8.64
C PRO A 20 -5.74 11.78 9.07
N LEU A 21 -4.65 12.27 8.48
CA LEU A 21 -3.31 11.89 8.89
C LEU A 21 -2.96 12.58 10.22
N ALA A 22 -2.80 11.79 11.28
CA ALA A 22 -2.39 12.31 12.58
C ALA A 22 -1.03 13.02 12.50
N PRO A 23 -0.82 14.12 13.25
CA PRO A 23 0.44 14.90 13.20
C PRO A 23 1.69 14.05 13.45
N GLU A 24 1.63 13.10 14.37
CA GLU A 24 2.75 12.20 14.67
C GLU A 24 3.09 11.29 13.48
N LEU A 25 2.08 10.81 12.77
CA LEU A 25 2.27 9.99 11.56
C LEU A 25 2.81 10.83 10.41
N ALA A 26 2.36 12.08 10.28
CA ALA A 26 2.89 13.02 9.29
C ALA A 26 4.37 13.32 9.54
N ALA A 27 4.78 13.53 10.78
CA ALA A 27 6.17 13.73 11.17
C ALA A 27 7.02 12.49 10.83
N ARG A 28 6.57 11.29 11.22
CA ARG A 28 7.26 10.03 10.88
C ARG A 28 7.38 9.82 9.38
N LYS A 29 6.33 10.12 8.62
CA LYS A 29 6.39 10.04 7.16
C LYS A 29 7.46 10.95 6.60
N LYS A 30 7.53 12.20 7.05
CA LYS A 30 8.55 13.15 6.62
C LYS A 30 9.97 12.66 6.92
N GLU A 31 10.22 12.14 8.11
CA GLU A 31 11.52 11.53 8.46
C GLU A 31 11.88 10.36 7.54
N ARG A 32 10.92 9.48 7.24
CA ARG A 32 11.11 8.36 6.32
C ARG A 32 11.37 8.81 4.89
N ASP A 33 10.66 9.82 4.41
CA ASP A 33 10.87 10.36 3.07
C ASP A 33 12.31 10.90 2.92
N GLU A 34 12.84 11.61 3.93
CA GLU A 34 14.22 12.10 3.94
C GLU A 34 15.25 10.95 4.04
N GLU A 35 14.96 9.91 4.81
CA GLU A 35 15.81 8.72 4.91
C GLU A 35 15.88 7.99 3.55
N ILE A 36 14.74 7.80 2.88
CA ILE A 36 14.67 7.18 1.55
C ILE A 36 15.45 8.03 0.52
N LYS A 37 15.29 9.35 0.57
CA LYS A 37 16.00 10.27 -0.30
C LYS A 37 17.52 10.11 -0.16
N LYS A 38 18.03 10.06 1.07
CA LYS A 38 19.46 9.84 1.34
C LYS A 38 19.99 8.51 0.81
N ILE A 39 19.17 7.47 0.83
CA ILE A 39 19.54 6.17 0.24
C ILE A 39 19.63 6.30 -1.30
N ILE A 40 18.66 6.93 -1.92
CA ILE A 40 18.62 7.08 -3.39
C ILE A 40 19.76 7.98 -3.88
N THR A 41 20.15 9.01 -3.12
CA THR A 41 21.24 9.93 -3.47
C THR A 41 22.63 9.39 -3.08
N GLY A 42 22.71 8.24 -2.42
CA GLY A 42 23.97 7.64 -1.99
C GLY A 42 24.59 8.26 -0.74
N GLU A 43 23.84 9.09 -0.02
CA GLU A 43 24.27 9.69 1.25
C GLU A 43 24.14 8.73 2.45
N SER A 44 23.44 7.61 2.27
CA SER A 44 23.24 6.57 3.26
C SER A 44 23.62 5.19 2.70
N ASP A 45 24.33 4.39 3.47
CA ASP A 45 24.71 3.02 3.12
C ASP A 45 23.60 2.00 3.37
N LYS A 46 22.43 2.43 3.84
CA LYS A 46 21.28 1.53 4.03
C LYS A 46 20.71 1.07 2.70
N LEU A 47 20.10 -0.11 2.72
CA LEU A 47 19.37 -0.63 1.58
C LEU A 47 17.86 -0.29 1.69
N LEU A 48 17.28 0.13 0.59
CA LEU A 48 15.84 0.30 0.45
C LEU A 48 15.22 -1.02 -0.02
N VAL A 49 14.29 -1.55 0.76
CA VAL A 49 13.58 -2.80 0.47
C VAL A 49 12.11 -2.51 0.29
N ILE A 50 11.59 -2.69 -0.92
CA ILE A 50 10.15 -2.55 -1.22
C ILE A 50 9.58 -3.95 -1.32
N VAL A 51 8.71 -4.33 -0.41
CA VAL A 51 8.17 -5.68 -0.30
C VAL A 51 6.71 -5.68 0.15
N GLY A 52 5.93 -6.59 -0.39
CA GLY A 52 4.54 -6.72 -0.04
C GLY A 52 3.89 -7.98 -0.61
N PRO A 53 2.65 -8.28 -0.23
CA PRO A 53 1.90 -9.39 -0.80
C PRO A 53 1.69 -9.20 -2.30
N CYS A 54 1.32 -10.27 -2.98
CA CYS A 54 1.11 -10.27 -4.44
C CYS A 54 0.03 -9.27 -4.86
N SER A 55 -1.06 -9.18 -4.10
CA SER A 55 -2.16 -8.25 -4.29
C SER A 55 -2.81 -7.92 -2.94
N ALA A 56 -3.47 -6.76 -2.86
CA ALA A 56 -4.21 -6.32 -1.67
C ALA A 56 -5.70 -6.69 -1.79
N ASP A 57 -5.99 -7.98 -1.94
CA ASP A 57 -7.33 -8.53 -2.09
C ASP A 57 -8.04 -8.80 -0.75
N ASN A 58 -7.29 -8.86 0.34
CA ASN A 58 -7.81 -9.05 1.68
C ASN A 58 -7.17 -8.06 2.65
N GLU A 59 -7.99 -7.17 3.21
CA GLU A 59 -7.53 -6.09 4.09
C GLU A 59 -6.87 -6.62 5.37
N GLU A 60 -7.47 -7.61 6.03
CA GLU A 60 -6.93 -8.17 7.27
C GLU A 60 -5.56 -8.83 7.05
N ALA A 61 -5.41 -9.56 5.94
CA ALA A 61 -4.13 -10.16 5.58
C ALA A 61 -3.05 -9.11 5.29
N VAL A 62 -3.40 -8.01 4.64
CA VAL A 62 -2.47 -6.89 4.38
C VAL A 62 -2.04 -6.23 5.69
N VAL A 63 -2.99 -5.96 6.59
CA VAL A 63 -2.71 -5.34 7.90
C VAL A 63 -1.82 -6.26 8.76
N ASP A 64 -2.10 -7.58 8.80
CA ASP A 64 -1.25 -8.55 9.51
C ASP A 64 0.17 -8.58 8.92
N TYR A 65 0.28 -8.64 7.59
CA TYR A 65 1.57 -8.63 6.91
C TYR A 65 2.40 -7.37 7.25
N VAL A 66 1.80 -6.18 7.12
CA VAL A 66 2.47 -4.91 7.44
C VAL A 66 2.85 -4.84 8.92
N SER A 67 2.00 -5.32 9.82
CA SER A 67 2.28 -5.37 11.27
C SER A 67 3.48 -6.26 11.60
N ARG A 68 3.67 -7.35 10.87
CA ARG A 68 4.88 -8.20 10.99
C ARG A 68 6.12 -7.50 10.44
N LEU A 69 5.99 -6.78 9.33
CA LEU A 69 7.10 -6.00 8.76
C LEU A 69 7.61 -4.92 9.71
N VAL A 70 6.75 -4.29 10.50
CA VAL A 70 7.17 -3.31 11.53
C VAL A 70 8.16 -3.96 12.51
N LYS A 71 7.90 -5.18 12.95
CA LYS A 71 8.80 -5.92 13.86
C LYS A 71 10.15 -6.26 13.19
N VAL A 72 10.14 -6.56 11.91
CA VAL A 72 11.38 -6.79 11.14
C VAL A 72 12.16 -5.49 10.97
N GLN A 73 11.46 -4.40 10.62
CA GLN A 73 12.07 -3.07 10.47
C GLN A 73 12.78 -2.63 11.76
N GLU A 74 12.16 -2.82 12.92
CA GLU A 74 12.81 -2.47 14.20
C GLU A 74 14.11 -3.23 14.45
N LYS A 75 14.21 -4.49 14.00
CA LYS A 75 15.41 -5.30 14.13
C LYS A 75 16.50 -4.99 13.10
N THR A 76 16.15 -4.35 11.99
CA THR A 76 17.04 -4.14 10.85
C THR A 76 17.22 -2.67 10.50
N LYS A 77 16.70 -1.75 11.30
CA LYS A 77 16.66 -0.31 11.04
C LYS A 77 18.03 0.36 10.88
N ASP A 78 19.07 -0.27 11.36
CA ASP A 78 20.46 0.16 11.18
C ASP A 78 21.00 -0.08 9.75
N ARG A 79 20.40 -1.02 9.01
CA ARG A 79 20.85 -1.43 7.68
C ARG A 79 19.81 -1.35 6.59
N LEU A 80 18.52 -1.47 6.95
CA LEU A 80 17.43 -1.54 6.00
C LEU A 80 16.38 -0.46 6.27
N VAL A 81 15.82 0.08 5.19
CA VAL A 81 14.56 0.81 5.19
C VAL A 81 13.55 -0.01 4.41
N ILE A 82 12.53 -0.52 5.11
CA ILE A 82 11.50 -1.36 4.50
C ILE A 82 10.27 -0.50 4.18
N VAL A 83 9.85 -0.52 2.92
CA VAL A 83 8.64 0.11 2.44
C VAL A 83 7.64 -0.98 2.09
N PRO A 84 6.53 -1.10 2.82
CA PRO A 84 5.49 -2.07 2.48
C PRO A 84 4.78 -1.64 1.20
N ARG A 85 4.67 -2.58 0.25
CA ARG A 85 3.90 -2.39 -0.97
C ARG A 85 2.49 -2.91 -0.78
N VAL A 86 1.52 -2.04 -1.00
CA VAL A 86 0.09 -2.39 -1.05
C VAL A 86 -0.38 -2.29 -2.50
N TYR A 87 -0.56 -3.43 -3.16
CA TYR A 87 -0.84 -3.49 -4.58
C TYR A 87 -2.35 -3.61 -4.83
N THR A 88 -3.01 -2.47 -4.99
CA THR A 88 -4.47 -2.34 -5.11
C THR A 88 -5.01 -2.43 -6.53
N ASN A 89 -4.15 -2.37 -7.53
CA ASN A 89 -4.53 -2.46 -8.95
C ASN A 89 -3.52 -3.33 -9.70
N LYS A 90 -3.86 -4.62 -9.90
CA LYS A 90 -2.95 -5.59 -10.47
C LYS A 90 -3.34 -5.97 -11.90
N PRO A 91 -2.53 -5.61 -12.92
CA PRO A 91 -2.72 -6.10 -14.27
C PRO A 91 -2.46 -7.61 -14.33
N ARG A 92 -3.34 -8.34 -15.03
CA ARG A 92 -3.24 -9.79 -15.24
C ARG A 92 -3.22 -10.10 -16.71
N THR A 93 -2.11 -10.63 -17.21
CA THR A 93 -1.98 -11.02 -18.63
C THR A 93 -2.84 -12.23 -18.99
N THR A 94 -3.09 -13.13 -18.03
CA THR A 94 -3.93 -14.32 -18.21
C THR A 94 -5.41 -14.08 -17.94
N GLY A 95 -5.77 -12.93 -17.33
CA GLY A 95 -7.13 -12.63 -16.89
C GLY A 95 -7.59 -13.41 -15.66
N GLU A 96 -6.70 -14.21 -15.04
CA GLU A 96 -7.01 -15.00 -13.84
C GLU A 96 -6.51 -14.33 -12.56
N GLY A 97 -7.25 -14.50 -11.46
CA GLY A 97 -6.96 -13.97 -10.13
C GLY A 97 -7.43 -12.52 -9.93
N TYR A 98 -7.21 -12.01 -8.73
CA TYR A 98 -7.65 -10.68 -8.34
C TYR A 98 -7.04 -9.57 -9.21
N MET A 99 -7.90 -8.71 -9.78
CA MET A 99 -7.50 -7.68 -10.75
C MET A 99 -7.29 -6.29 -10.13
N GLY A 100 -7.66 -6.10 -8.88
CA GLY A 100 -7.55 -4.82 -8.19
C GLY A 100 -8.88 -4.14 -7.93
N MET A 101 -8.86 -3.14 -7.06
CA MET A 101 -10.08 -2.53 -6.50
C MET A 101 -10.96 -1.80 -7.53
N ILE A 102 -10.40 -1.37 -8.67
CA ILE A 102 -11.18 -0.70 -9.73
C ILE A 102 -12.02 -1.70 -10.50
N HIS A 103 -11.46 -2.88 -10.81
CA HIS A 103 -12.12 -3.90 -11.63
C HIS A 103 -12.82 -4.98 -10.80
N GLN A 104 -12.44 -5.11 -9.54
CA GLN A 104 -12.94 -6.13 -8.64
C GLN A 104 -13.00 -5.58 -7.20
N PRO A 105 -13.94 -4.66 -6.92
CA PRO A 105 -14.08 -4.06 -5.58
C PRO A 105 -14.43 -5.08 -4.50
N ASP A 106 -15.09 -6.18 -4.88
CA ASP A 106 -15.36 -7.33 -4.01
C ASP A 106 -14.51 -8.52 -4.50
N PRO A 107 -13.47 -8.94 -3.75
CA PRO A 107 -12.55 -9.98 -4.21
C PRO A 107 -13.19 -11.36 -4.35
N GLU A 108 -14.38 -11.58 -3.77
CA GLU A 108 -15.12 -12.84 -3.87
C GLU A 108 -16.01 -12.91 -5.12
N LYS A 109 -16.26 -11.77 -5.77
CA LYS A 109 -17.02 -11.68 -7.01
C LYS A 109 -16.11 -11.67 -8.23
N LYS A 110 -16.67 -12.10 -9.36
CA LYS A 110 -15.95 -11.98 -10.65
C LYS A 110 -15.72 -10.50 -10.96
N PRO A 111 -14.57 -10.15 -11.58
CA PRO A 111 -14.36 -8.80 -12.08
C PRO A 111 -15.39 -8.45 -13.17
N ASP A 112 -15.78 -7.19 -13.19
CA ASP A 112 -16.63 -6.62 -14.24
C ASP A 112 -15.85 -6.33 -15.53
#